data_f3ecc9c559f1bdbe07f609affbfe1c7a
#
_entry.id   f3ecc9c559f1bdbe07f609affbfe1c7a
#
_cell.length_a   1.000
_cell.length_b   1.000
_cell.length_c   1.000
_cell.angle_alpha   90.00
_cell.angle_beta   90.00
_cell.angle_gamma   90.00
#
_symmetry.space_group_name_H-M   'P 1'
#
loop_
_entity.id
_entity.type
_entity.pdbx_description
1 polymer ?
#
loop_
_entity_poly.entity_id
_entity_poly.type
_entity_poly.pdbx_seq_one_letter_code
_entity_poly.pdbx_strand_id
1 'polypeptide(L)'
;MIGKIILAGCILLSTVKSMAQQFGAFPPSTRWRQIDTDTARIIFDGKVGPQAQRIAAVLHRMAQEDRTSLGSKLRKIHILLHPNTTEANGYVALGPFRSEYYLIPSSNLFESGATPWNEDLAVHEYRHVQQYSNFNKGLSKAGGVVFGQQGQALFNALAVPDWFWEGDAVHSETALTVQGRGRSPYFFNGFRALWKEQRGYSWMKLRNGSLKDYVPNHYQLGYLLANYGYMQYGQGFWGKVTDDASRFRSLFYPFQKAVKRTSGKDFKTFRTEALQYYQQASDKAVREKGKRESVQNFLFPQVIGEDSVLYVKTAYNRLPAFYIRDRNGEHKIRQRNITTEDWISYRSGTIAYTAYAVNPRWGLTDYSEIFLLDVASKKERRLTKGGKYFTPDISPDGNRIAAVSYTDSADAELRLLNRTGAVIKRISPQEPGDLFVHPRFATDTTLVVAVRHADATMSLQQLTLR
;
A
#
# COMPACT_ATOMS: atom_id res chain seq x y z
N MET A 1 -7.09 29.86 -45.79
CA MET A 1 -7.06 29.73 -44.32
C MET A 1 -7.33 28.29 -43.86
N ILE A 2 -8.26 27.57 -44.41
CA ILE A 2 -8.63 26.18 -44.02
C ILE A 2 -7.45 25.20 -44.15
N GLY A 3 -6.66 25.25 -45.24
CA GLY A 3 -5.52 24.35 -45.39
C GLY A 3 -4.38 24.51 -44.35
N LYS A 4 -4.21 25.72 -43.80
CA LYS A 4 -3.22 25.97 -42.72
C LYS A 4 -3.70 25.43 -41.34
N ILE A 5 -5.01 25.43 -41.13
CA ILE A 5 -5.62 24.88 -39.90
C ILE A 5 -5.57 23.34 -39.92
N ILE A 6 -5.79 22.71 -41.09
CA ILE A 6 -5.69 21.25 -41.24
C ILE A 6 -4.21 20.82 -41.09
N LEU A 7 -3.26 21.56 -41.63
CA LEU A 7 -1.83 21.25 -41.47
C LEU A 7 -1.37 21.41 -40.01
N ALA A 8 -1.83 22.44 -39.30
CA ALA A 8 -1.56 22.62 -37.88
C ALA A 8 -2.20 21.53 -37.02
N GLY A 9 -3.40 21.07 -37.36
CA GLY A 9 -4.08 19.94 -36.70
C GLY A 9 -3.35 18.62 -36.92
N CYS A 10 -2.85 18.37 -38.13
CA CYS A 10 -2.05 17.16 -38.41
C CYS A 10 -0.68 17.17 -37.71
N ILE A 11 -0.04 18.33 -37.55
CA ILE A 11 1.22 18.46 -36.82
C ILE A 11 1.00 18.27 -35.32
N LEU A 12 -0.09 18.80 -34.75
CA LEU A 12 -0.45 18.55 -33.34
C LEU A 12 -0.80 17.08 -33.06
N LEU A 13 -1.44 16.38 -34.00
CA LEU A 13 -1.72 14.95 -33.87
C LEU A 13 -0.48 14.06 -34.06
N SER A 14 0.53 14.50 -34.80
CA SER A 14 1.77 13.76 -34.97
C SER A 14 2.75 13.91 -33.77
N THR A 15 2.65 15.00 -33.01
CA THR A 15 3.47 15.19 -31.80
C THR A 15 2.99 14.35 -30.60
N VAL A 16 1.76 13.85 -30.62
CA VAL A 16 1.23 12.98 -29.54
C VAL A 16 1.79 11.55 -29.61
N LYS A 17 2.48 11.15 -30.67
CA LYS A 17 3.07 9.81 -30.82
C LYS A 17 4.55 9.69 -30.45
N SER A 18 5.16 10.72 -29.87
CA SER A 18 6.47 10.58 -29.23
C SER A 18 6.30 10.11 -27.77
N MET A 19 5.51 9.07 -27.56
CA MET A 19 5.61 8.28 -26.35
C MET A 19 6.98 7.59 -26.39
N ALA A 20 7.80 7.85 -25.40
CA ALA A 20 9.04 7.11 -25.22
C ALA A 20 8.72 5.61 -25.36
N GLN A 21 9.50 4.91 -26.15
CA GLN A 21 9.32 3.50 -26.41
C GLN A 21 9.25 2.77 -25.07
N GLN A 22 8.08 2.30 -24.67
CA GLN A 22 7.98 1.47 -23.48
C GLN A 22 8.68 0.16 -23.78
N PHE A 23 9.75 -0.10 -23.06
CA PHE A 23 10.37 -1.42 -23.06
C PHE A 23 9.35 -2.48 -22.58
N GLY A 24 9.61 -3.77 -22.86
CA GLY A 24 8.73 -4.84 -22.46
C GLY A 24 8.46 -4.86 -20.95
N ALA A 25 7.29 -5.32 -20.57
CA ALA A 25 6.93 -5.47 -19.16
C ALA A 25 7.78 -6.56 -18.47
N PHE A 26 7.97 -7.68 -19.17
CA PHE A 26 8.64 -8.88 -18.67
C PHE A 26 9.74 -9.37 -19.60
N PRO A 27 10.81 -10.00 -19.07
CA PRO A 27 11.82 -10.66 -19.89
C PRO A 27 11.23 -11.87 -20.62
N PRO A 28 11.72 -12.19 -21.84
CA PRO A 28 11.24 -13.36 -22.62
C PRO A 28 11.54 -14.70 -21.93
N SER A 29 12.41 -14.73 -20.94
CA SER A 29 12.71 -15.91 -20.12
C SER A 29 11.63 -16.24 -19.09
N THR A 30 10.60 -15.40 -18.91
CA THR A 30 9.49 -15.65 -18.00
C THR A 30 8.73 -16.90 -18.42
N ARG A 31 8.60 -17.87 -17.52
CA ARG A 31 7.90 -19.13 -17.76
C ARG A 31 6.48 -19.07 -17.25
N TRP A 32 5.58 -18.56 -18.07
CA TRP A 32 4.18 -18.41 -17.73
C TRP A 32 3.48 -19.74 -17.42
N ARG A 33 2.75 -19.75 -16.31
CA ARG A 33 1.85 -20.81 -15.86
C ARG A 33 0.50 -20.20 -15.52
N GLN A 34 -0.53 -21.05 -15.40
CA GLN A 34 -1.84 -20.61 -14.94
C GLN A 34 -2.49 -21.64 -14.01
N ILE A 35 -3.30 -21.14 -13.09
CA ILE A 35 -4.30 -21.87 -12.33
C ILE A 35 -5.65 -21.33 -12.79
N ASP A 36 -6.53 -22.22 -13.23
CA ASP A 36 -7.86 -21.86 -13.73
C ASP A 36 -8.93 -22.50 -12.84
N THR A 37 -9.72 -21.65 -12.16
CA THR A 37 -10.82 -22.04 -11.29
C THR A 37 -12.12 -21.43 -11.81
N ASP A 38 -13.24 -21.73 -11.19
CA ASP A 38 -14.53 -21.08 -11.45
C ASP A 38 -14.51 -19.57 -11.10
N THR A 39 -13.71 -19.20 -10.10
CA THR A 39 -13.64 -17.85 -9.55
C THR A 39 -12.61 -16.95 -10.26
N ALA A 40 -11.44 -17.51 -10.57
CA ALA A 40 -10.33 -16.73 -11.13
C ALA A 40 -9.46 -17.57 -12.07
N ARG A 41 -8.80 -16.86 -13.01
CA ARG A 41 -7.65 -17.36 -13.76
C ARG A 41 -6.42 -16.61 -13.30
N ILE A 42 -5.52 -17.30 -12.60
CA ILE A 42 -4.30 -16.73 -12.05
C ILE A 42 -3.15 -17.06 -12.99
N ILE A 43 -2.50 -16.02 -13.53
CA ILE A 43 -1.37 -16.11 -14.46
C ILE A 43 -0.11 -15.69 -13.71
N PHE A 44 0.94 -16.51 -13.77
CA PHE A 44 2.12 -16.28 -12.95
C PHE A 44 3.39 -16.85 -13.58
N ASP A 45 4.58 -16.37 -13.17
CA ASP A 45 5.85 -17.04 -13.43
C ASP A 45 5.89 -18.34 -12.63
N GLY A 46 6.29 -19.46 -13.27
CA GLY A 46 6.36 -20.77 -12.62
C GLY A 46 7.15 -20.82 -11.31
N LYS A 47 7.99 -19.82 -11.04
CA LYS A 47 8.74 -19.68 -9.78
C LYS A 47 7.86 -19.36 -8.56
N VAL A 48 6.66 -18.79 -8.76
CA VAL A 48 5.74 -18.38 -7.67
C VAL A 48 4.48 -19.25 -7.60
N GLY A 49 4.62 -20.52 -7.95
CA GLY A 49 3.52 -21.51 -7.91
C GLY A 49 2.86 -21.66 -6.54
N PRO A 50 3.61 -21.81 -5.43
CA PRO A 50 3.05 -21.88 -4.08
C PRO A 50 2.22 -20.66 -3.71
N GLN A 51 2.69 -19.44 -4.02
CA GLN A 51 1.96 -18.19 -3.78
C GLN A 51 0.67 -18.12 -4.60
N ALA A 52 0.73 -18.54 -5.88
CA ALA A 52 -0.45 -18.61 -6.75
C ALA A 52 -1.51 -19.59 -6.23
N GLN A 53 -1.12 -20.76 -5.73
CA GLN A 53 -2.02 -21.74 -5.11
C GLN A 53 -2.68 -21.18 -3.85
N ARG A 54 -1.91 -20.50 -3.00
CA ARG A 54 -2.43 -19.88 -1.78
C ARG A 54 -3.45 -18.78 -2.10
N ILE A 55 -3.16 -17.91 -3.06
CA ILE A 55 -4.10 -16.90 -3.55
C ILE A 55 -5.38 -17.57 -4.08
N ALA A 56 -5.28 -18.63 -4.88
CA ALA A 56 -6.44 -19.34 -5.40
C ALA A 56 -7.34 -19.88 -4.28
N ALA A 57 -6.75 -20.44 -3.22
CA ALA A 57 -7.49 -20.95 -2.06
C ALA A 57 -8.23 -19.82 -1.31
N VAL A 58 -7.57 -18.67 -1.12
CA VAL A 58 -8.21 -17.50 -0.49
C VAL A 58 -9.38 -16.99 -1.32
N LEU A 59 -9.21 -16.83 -2.63
CA LEU A 59 -10.28 -16.37 -3.53
C LEU A 59 -11.48 -17.31 -3.56
N HIS A 60 -11.22 -18.63 -3.52
CA HIS A 60 -12.29 -19.62 -3.47
C HIS A 60 -13.09 -19.50 -2.16
N ARG A 61 -12.40 -19.37 -1.02
CA ARG A 61 -13.05 -19.12 0.29
C ARG A 61 -13.88 -17.82 0.26
N MET A 62 -13.31 -16.72 -0.22
CA MET A 62 -14.01 -15.44 -0.34
C MET A 62 -15.28 -15.54 -1.18
N ALA A 63 -15.23 -16.27 -2.29
CA ALA A 63 -16.39 -16.47 -3.15
C ALA A 63 -17.52 -17.24 -2.47
N GLN A 64 -17.22 -18.04 -1.45
CA GLN A 64 -18.22 -18.81 -0.68
C GLN A 64 -18.76 -18.02 0.52
N GLU A 65 -17.89 -17.38 1.30
CA GLU A 65 -18.22 -16.78 2.59
C GLU A 65 -18.88 -15.40 2.47
N ASP A 66 -18.45 -14.56 1.51
CA ASP A 66 -18.90 -13.16 1.39
C ASP A 66 -19.76 -12.87 0.14
N ARG A 67 -20.66 -13.79 -0.17
CA ARG A 67 -21.46 -13.73 -1.41
C ARG A 67 -22.51 -12.62 -1.45
N THR A 68 -22.98 -12.10 -0.33
CA THR A 68 -24.26 -11.39 -0.26
C THR A 68 -24.16 -9.93 0.19
N SER A 69 -23.06 -9.48 0.74
CA SER A 69 -22.95 -8.13 1.34
C SER A 69 -23.14 -6.98 0.32
N LEU A 70 -22.74 -7.16 -0.95
CA LEU A 70 -22.96 -6.21 -2.03
C LEU A 70 -23.88 -6.73 -3.14
N GLY A 71 -24.23 -8.01 -3.09
CA GLY A 71 -25.03 -8.72 -4.08
C GLY A 71 -24.38 -10.05 -4.50
N SER A 72 -25.12 -10.90 -5.21
CA SER A 72 -24.75 -12.28 -5.50
C SER A 72 -24.01 -12.50 -6.82
N LYS A 73 -23.78 -11.43 -7.61
CA LYS A 73 -23.10 -11.56 -8.91
C LYS A 73 -21.60 -11.63 -8.70
N LEU A 74 -20.99 -12.67 -9.27
CA LEU A 74 -19.55 -12.83 -9.34
C LEU A 74 -19.14 -13.06 -10.80
N ARG A 75 -18.17 -12.31 -11.26
CA ARG A 75 -17.53 -12.48 -12.57
C ARG A 75 -16.15 -13.10 -12.36
N LYS A 76 -15.83 -14.11 -13.13
CA LYS A 76 -14.48 -14.68 -13.15
C LYS A 76 -13.47 -13.60 -13.53
N ILE A 77 -12.40 -13.47 -12.74
CA ILE A 77 -11.35 -12.46 -12.90
C ILE A 77 -10.06 -13.08 -13.42
N HIS A 78 -9.32 -12.34 -14.26
CA HIS A 78 -7.95 -12.66 -14.62
C HIS A 78 -7.01 -11.92 -13.66
N ILE A 79 -6.10 -12.65 -13.01
CA ILE A 79 -5.13 -12.11 -12.05
C ILE A 79 -3.74 -12.37 -12.56
N LEU A 80 -2.92 -11.34 -12.65
CA LEU A 80 -1.51 -11.43 -13.01
C LEU A 80 -0.64 -11.19 -11.78
N LEU A 81 0.30 -12.10 -11.51
CA LEU A 81 1.20 -11.99 -10.36
C LEU A 81 2.56 -11.39 -10.76
N HIS A 82 3.04 -10.40 -10.02
CA HIS A 82 4.29 -9.68 -10.23
C HIS A 82 5.30 -9.96 -9.11
N PRO A 83 6.22 -10.93 -9.28
CA PRO A 83 7.22 -11.25 -8.25
C PRO A 83 8.47 -10.35 -8.32
N ASN A 84 8.64 -9.60 -9.41
CA ASN A 84 9.91 -8.92 -9.71
C ASN A 84 9.96 -7.44 -9.33
N THR A 85 8.88 -6.89 -8.77
CA THR A 85 8.84 -5.51 -8.26
C THR A 85 9.21 -5.46 -6.79
N THR A 86 9.47 -4.26 -6.27
CA THR A 86 9.71 -3.99 -4.84
C THR A 86 8.56 -3.22 -4.19
N GLU A 87 7.49 -2.96 -4.95
CA GLU A 87 6.29 -2.33 -4.45
C GLU A 87 5.33 -3.36 -3.84
N ALA A 88 4.74 -3.01 -2.71
CA ALA A 88 3.62 -3.73 -2.12
C ALA A 88 2.32 -3.09 -2.63
N ASN A 89 1.68 -3.67 -3.62
CA ASN A 89 0.51 -3.10 -4.27
C ASN A 89 -0.38 -4.18 -4.89
N GLY A 90 -1.62 -3.81 -5.20
CA GLY A 90 -2.56 -4.55 -6.04
C GLY A 90 -3.61 -3.62 -6.59
N TYR A 91 -4.33 -4.07 -7.62
CA TYR A 91 -5.49 -3.35 -8.11
C TYR A 91 -6.40 -4.24 -8.96
N VAL A 92 -7.66 -3.85 -9.03
CA VAL A 92 -8.63 -4.37 -10.01
C VAL A 92 -9.02 -3.26 -10.98
N ALA A 93 -9.02 -3.55 -12.27
CA ALA A 93 -9.37 -2.59 -13.30
C ALA A 93 -10.37 -3.15 -14.31
N LEU A 94 -11.10 -2.24 -14.95
CA LEU A 94 -11.90 -2.51 -16.14
C LEU A 94 -11.18 -2.00 -17.39
N GLY A 95 -11.35 -2.76 -18.49
CA GLY A 95 -10.79 -2.44 -19.78
C GLY A 95 -9.34 -2.88 -20.00
N PRO A 96 -9.02 -4.19 -19.87
CA PRO A 96 -9.87 -5.36 -19.58
C PRO A 96 -10.11 -5.57 -18.08
N PHE A 97 -11.16 -6.34 -17.75
CA PHE A 97 -11.45 -6.76 -16.37
C PHE A 97 -10.37 -7.72 -15.89
N ARG A 98 -9.47 -7.19 -15.09
CA ARG A 98 -8.30 -7.90 -14.56
C ARG A 98 -7.89 -7.37 -13.20
N SER A 99 -7.06 -8.14 -12.54
CA SER A 99 -6.35 -7.74 -11.34
C SER A 99 -4.86 -8.00 -11.50
N GLU A 100 -4.05 -7.21 -10.81
CA GLU A 100 -2.59 -7.38 -10.77
C GLU A 100 -2.12 -7.33 -9.32
N TYR A 101 -1.35 -8.34 -8.90
CA TYR A 101 -0.85 -8.51 -7.54
C TYR A 101 0.67 -8.43 -7.52
N TYR A 102 1.21 -7.53 -6.75
CA TYR A 102 2.63 -7.34 -6.50
C TYR A 102 3.01 -8.10 -5.23
N LEU A 103 3.84 -9.14 -5.37
CA LEU A 103 3.99 -10.16 -4.34
C LEU A 103 4.94 -9.80 -3.20
N ILE A 104 5.76 -8.75 -3.33
CA ILE A 104 6.67 -8.33 -2.26
C ILE A 104 5.87 -7.55 -1.20
N PRO A 105 5.86 -7.98 0.06
CA PRO A 105 5.09 -7.32 1.11
C PRO A 105 5.67 -5.96 1.48
N SER A 106 4.83 -5.09 2.03
CA SER A 106 5.30 -3.88 2.69
C SER A 106 6.22 -4.23 3.87
N SER A 107 7.32 -3.50 4.01
CA SER A 107 8.16 -3.56 5.20
C SER A 107 7.54 -2.84 6.41
N ASN A 108 6.49 -2.03 6.19
CA ASN A 108 5.79 -1.33 7.27
C ASN A 108 4.74 -2.23 7.93
N LEU A 109 5.15 -2.92 8.99
CA LEU A 109 4.28 -3.82 9.76
C LEU A 109 3.14 -3.10 10.49
N PHE A 110 3.26 -1.81 10.76
CA PHE A 110 2.20 -1.03 11.40
C PHE A 110 1.00 -0.80 10.49
N GLU A 111 1.20 -0.88 9.17
CA GLU A 111 0.11 -0.73 8.20
C GLU A 111 -0.57 -2.06 7.88
N SER A 112 0.21 -3.12 7.64
CA SER A 112 -0.33 -4.39 7.14
C SER A 112 -0.48 -5.49 8.21
N GLY A 113 0.00 -5.27 9.45
CA GLY A 113 -0.06 -6.29 10.50
C GLY A 113 0.73 -7.56 10.19
N ALA A 114 0.35 -8.69 10.79
CA ALA A 114 1.03 -9.98 10.64
C ALA A 114 0.40 -10.89 9.58
N THR A 115 -0.78 -10.58 9.04
CA THR A 115 -1.39 -11.40 7.98
C THR A 115 -0.43 -11.53 6.79
N PRO A 116 -0.24 -12.73 6.23
CA PRO A 116 0.56 -12.90 5.03
C PRO A 116 0.08 -12.00 3.90
N TRP A 117 1.00 -11.24 3.31
CA TRP A 117 0.68 -10.20 2.33
C TRP A 117 -0.21 -10.66 1.18
N ASN A 118 0.10 -11.84 0.61
CA ASN A 118 -0.66 -12.38 -0.51
C ASN A 118 -2.11 -12.72 -0.15
N GLU A 119 -2.39 -13.05 1.12
CA GLU A 119 -3.75 -13.29 1.60
C GLU A 119 -4.51 -12.00 1.83
N ASP A 120 -3.88 -11.06 2.52
CA ASP A 120 -4.46 -9.75 2.79
C ASP A 120 -4.80 -9.02 1.48
N LEU A 121 -3.85 -9.03 0.54
CA LEU A 121 -4.04 -8.49 -0.80
C LEU A 121 -5.17 -9.21 -1.55
N ALA A 122 -5.21 -10.56 -1.50
CA ALA A 122 -6.25 -11.32 -2.17
C ALA A 122 -7.65 -11.00 -1.64
N VAL A 123 -7.81 -10.84 -0.30
CA VAL A 123 -9.09 -10.45 0.31
C VAL A 123 -9.50 -9.04 -0.12
N HIS A 124 -8.57 -8.09 -0.07
CA HIS A 124 -8.81 -6.70 -0.45
C HIS A 124 -9.23 -6.57 -1.91
N GLU A 125 -8.41 -7.09 -2.82
CA GLU A 125 -8.66 -6.98 -4.27
C GLU A 125 -9.89 -7.77 -4.73
N TYR A 126 -10.16 -8.91 -4.10
CA TYR A 126 -11.39 -9.66 -4.42
C TYR A 126 -12.65 -8.89 -4.04
N ARG A 127 -12.59 -8.04 -3.02
CA ARG A 127 -13.69 -7.12 -2.73
C ARG A 127 -13.99 -6.19 -3.89
N HIS A 128 -12.98 -5.67 -4.57
CA HIS A 128 -13.17 -4.88 -5.80
C HIS A 128 -13.75 -5.71 -6.96
N VAL A 129 -13.42 -7.01 -7.06
CA VAL A 129 -14.07 -7.91 -8.02
C VAL A 129 -15.58 -8.01 -7.75
N GLN A 130 -15.97 -8.14 -6.48
CA GLN A 130 -17.39 -8.17 -6.07
C GLN A 130 -18.09 -6.84 -6.37
N GLN A 131 -17.44 -5.71 -6.08
CA GLN A 131 -17.95 -4.37 -6.38
C GLN A 131 -18.20 -4.20 -7.88
N TYR A 132 -17.20 -4.43 -8.74
CA TYR A 132 -17.36 -4.33 -10.20
C TYR A 132 -18.41 -5.30 -10.76
N SER A 133 -18.53 -6.48 -10.18
CA SER A 133 -19.53 -7.47 -10.60
C SER A 133 -20.96 -7.01 -10.26
N ASN A 134 -21.16 -6.38 -9.10
CA ASN A 134 -22.47 -6.00 -8.60
C ASN A 134 -22.91 -4.57 -8.99
N PHE A 135 -21.97 -3.68 -9.30
CA PHE A 135 -22.28 -2.31 -9.76
C PHE A 135 -22.56 -2.21 -11.26
N ASN A 136 -22.50 -3.33 -11.98
CA ASN A 136 -22.89 -3.42 -13.39
C ASN A 136 -24.42 -3.54 -13.53
N LYS A 137 -25.14 -2.44 -13.26
CA LYS A 137 -26.61 -2.36 -13.25
C LYS A 137 -27.09 -1.03 -13.81
N GLY A 138 -28.34 -0.99 -14.28
CA GLY A 138 -28.99 0.23 -14.75
C GLY A 138 -28.14 1.03 -15.74
N LEU A 139 -27.91 2.32 -15.45
CA LEU A 139 -27.16 3.21 -16.35
C LEU A 139 -25.67 2.80 -16.42
N SER A 140 -25.08 2.28 -15.34
CA SER A 140 -23.71 1.74 -15.37
C SER A 140 -23.59 0.55 -16.33
N LYS A 141 -24.60 -0.33 -16.40
CA LYS A 141 -24.65 -1.42 -17.38
C LYS A 141 -24.84 -0.89 -18.80
N ALA A 142 -25.73 0.08 -18.99
CA ALA A 142 -25.95 0.70 -20.30
C ALA A 142 -24.67 1.35 -20.84
N GLY A 143 -23.93 2.07 -20.00
CA GLY A 143 -22.61 2.60 -20.34
C GLY A 143 -21.63 1.50 -20.75
N GLY A 144 -21.67 0.36 -20.06
CA GLY A 144 -20.86 -0.82 -20.40
C GLY A 144 -21.24 -1.44 -21.75
N VAL A 145 -22.51 -1.46 -22.10
CA VAL A 145 -22.99 -1.97 -23.40
C VAL A 145 -22.56 -1.05 -24.55
N VAL A 146 -22.70 0.28 -24.38
CA VAL A 146 -22.44 1.26 -25.45
C VAL A 146 -20.95 1.54 -25.62
N PHE A 147 -20.20 1.67 -24.54
CA PHE A 147 -18.81 2.12 -24.52
C PHE A 147 -17.83 1.04 -23.99
N GLY A 148 -18.27 -0.21 -23.88
CA GLY A 148 -17.47 -1.30 -23.34
C GLY A 148 -17.15 -1.13 -21.84
N GLN A 149 -16.15 -1.86 -21.37
CA GLN A 149 -15.79 -1.85 -19.94
C GLN A 149 -15.34 -0.47 -19.43
N GLN A 150 -14.79 0.38 -20.30
CA GLN A 150 -14.42 1.76 -19.95
C GLN A 150 -15.67 2.60 -19.63
N GLY A 151 -16.75 2.41 -20.39
CA GLY A 151 -18.04 3.03 -20.10
C GLY A 151 -18.61 2.58 -18.76
N GLN A 152 -18.55 1.28 -18.45
CA GLN A 152 -18.93 0.78 -17.12
C GLN A 152 -18.08 1.44 -16.01
N ALA A 153 -16.76 1.53 -16.19
CA ALA A 153 -15.84 2.15 -15.22
C ALA A 153 -16.22 3.61 -14.96
N LEU A 154 -16.45 4.38 -16.02
CA LEU A 154 -16.83 5.79 -15.91
C LEU A 154 -18.16 5.96 -15.13
N PHE A 155 -19.20 5.22 -15.49
CA PHE A 155 -20.49 5.33 -14.79
C PHE A 155 -20.39 4.82 -13.33
N ASN A 156 -19.60 3.79 -13.06
CA ASN A 156 -19.35 3.35 -11.69
C ASN A 156 -18.64 4.44 -10.86
N ALA A 157 -17.64 5.11 -11.41
CA ALA A 157 -16.93 6.21 -10.73
C ALA A 157 -17.85 7.43 -10.46
N LEU A 158 -18.79 7.70 -11.37
CA LEU A 158 -19.83 8.74 -11.17
C LEU A 158 -20.88 8.34 -10.12
N ALA A 159 -21.19 7.04 -10.03
CA ALA A 159 -22.21 6.52 -9.14
C ALA A 159 -21.73 6.31 -7.71
N VAL A 160 -20.54 5.76 -7.54
CA VAL A 160 -19.99 5.32 -6.24
C VAL A 160 -18.67 6.03 -5.97
N PRO A 161 -18.51 6.72 -4.82
CA PRO A 161 -17.31 7.49 -4.53
C PRO A 161 -16.14 6.62 -4.12
N ASP A 162 -14.89 7.06 -4.43
CA ASP A 162 -13.65 6.32 -4.17
C ASP A 162 -13.48 5.92 -2.69
N TRP A 163 -13.86 6.81 -1.76
CA TRP A 163 -13.79 6.47 -0.34
C TRP A 163 -14.63 5.25 0.04
N PHE A 164 -15.73 4.98 -0.69
CA PHE A 164 -16.53 3.78 -0.46
C PHE A 164 -15.85 2.54 -1.05
N TRP A 165 -15.32 2.64 -2.26
CA TRP A 165 -14.60 1.53 -2.88
C TRP A 165 -13.54 0.98 -1.94
N GLU A 166 -12.65 1.83 -1.47
CA GLU A 166 -11.52 1.47 -0.63
C GLU A 166 -11.93 1.17 0.82
N GLY A 167 -12.84 1.98 1.37
CA GLY A 167 -13.30 1.78 2.76
C GLY A 167 -14.07 0.50 2.97
N ASP A 168 -14.84 0.06 1.97
CA ASP A 168 -15.54 -1.22 1.98
C ASP A 168 -14.57 -2.40 1.81
N ALA A 169 -13.51 -2.25 1.01
CA ALA A 169 -12.46 -3.25 0.90
C ALA A 169 -11.66 -3.40 2.22
N VAL A 170 -11.31 -2.28 2.89
CA VAL A 170 -10.69 -2.31 4.23
C VAL A 170 -11.62 -2.93 5.28
N HIS A 171 -12.94 -2.70 5.16
CA HIS A 171 -13.91 -3.37 6.03
C HIS A 171 -13.88 -4.90 5.80
N SER A 172 -13.87 -5.34 4.54
CA SER A 172 -13.82 -6.77 4.18
C SER A 172 -12.57 -7.45 4.72
N GLU A 173 -11.37 -6.87 4.50
CA GLU A 173 -10.13 -7.43 5.05
C GLU A 173 -10.16 -7.50 6.59
N THR A 174 -10.74 -6.49 7.24
CA THR A 174 -10.84 -6.45 8.70
C THR A 174 -11.83 -7.49 9.25
N ALA A 175 -12.94 -7.71 8.55
CA ALA A 175 -13.97 -8.65 8.99
C ALA A 175 -13.59 -10.12 8.72
N LEU A 176 -12.85 -10.40 7.64
CA LEU A 176 -12.61 -11.74 7.11
C LEU A 176 -11.19 -12.28 7.38
N THR A 177 -10.30 -11.45 7.93
CA THR A 177 -8.96 -11.89 8.38
C THR A 177 -8.80 -11.70 9.88
N VAL A 178 -7.75 -12.31 10.44
CA VAL A 178 -7.43 -12.15 11.87
C VAL A 178 -6.85 -10.77 12.20
N GLN A 179 -6.38 -10.04 11.20
CA GLN A 179 -5.76 -8.72 11.32
C GLN A 179 -6.62 -7.66 10.61
N GLY A 180 -6.22 -7.22 9.45
CA GLY A 180 -6.85 -6.15 8.69
C GLY A 180 -6.59 -4.74 9.24
N ARG A 181 -6.50 -3.75 8.35
CA ARG A 181 -6.14 -2.37 8.72
C ARG A 181 -7.08 -1.73 9.74
N GLY A 182 -8.36 -2.09 9.72
CA GLY A 182 -9.35 -1.58 10.67
C GLY A 182 -9.13 -2.01 12.14
N ARG A 183 -8.22 -2.96 12.42
CA ARG A 183 -7.80 -3.34 13.78
C ARG A 183 -6.53 -2.62 14.22
N SER A 184 -5.81 -1.97 13.30
CA SER A 184 -4.55 -1.30 13.61
C SER A 184 -4.79 0.10 14.21
N PRO A 185 -4.34 0.39 15.43
CA PRO A 185 -4.40 1.74 15.98
C PRO A 185 -3.65 2.78 15.12
N TYR A 186 -2.58 2.36 14.45
CA TYR A 186 -1.79 3.20 13.55
C TYR A 186 -2.62 3.72 12.38
N PHE A 187 -3.50 2.90 11.82
CA PHE A 187 -4.38 3.26 10.71
C PHE A 187 -5.25 4.48 11.02
N PHE A 188 -5.67 4.66 12.28
CA PHE A 188 -6.52 5.78 12.71
C PHE A 188 -5.76 7.00 13.23
N ASN A 189 -4.44 6.94 13.32
CA ASN A 189 -3.64 8.03 13.93
C ASN A 189 -3.91 9.40 13.30
N GLY A 190 -4.12 9.46 11.99
CA GLY A 190 -4.44 10.70 11.29
C GLY A 190 -5.73 11.35 11.80
N PHE A 191 -6.82 10.59 11.91
CA PHE A 191 -8.10 11.09 12.44
C PHE A 191 -8.02 11.40 13.93
N ARG A 192 -7.38 10.53 14.73
CA ARG A 192 -7.18 10.76 16.17
C ARG A 192 -6.39 12.06 16.43
N ALA A 193 -5.36 12.32 15.63
CA ALA A 193 -4.60 13.57 15.71
C ALA A 193 -5.47 14.79 15.37
N LEU A 194 -6.27 14.74 14.29
CA LEU A 194 -7.20 15.84 13.95
C LEU A 194 -8.21 16.10 15.06
N TRP A 195 -8.80 15.06 15.64
CA TRP A 195 -9.77 15.18 16.71
C TRP A 195 -9.13 15.75 17.99
N LYS A 196 -7.94 15.27 18.34
CA LYS A 196 -7.18 15.75 19.51
C LYS A 196 -6.77 17.23 19.37
N GLU A 197 -6.39 17.64 18.17
CA GLU A 197 -6.04 19.02 17.83
C GLU A 197 -7.28 19.90 17.55
N GLN A 198 -8.48 19.36 17.66
CA GLN A 198 -9.75 20.04 17.34
C GLN A 198 -9.75 20.65 15.93
N ARG A 199 -9.07 20.00 14.98
CA ARG A 199 -9.01 20.43 13.58
C ARG A 199 -10.17 19.85 12.79
N GLY A 200 -11.11 20.73 12.38
CA GLY A 200 -12.18 20.39 11.46
C GLY A 200 -11.81 20.74 10.02
N TYR A 201 -12.09 19.83 9.08
CA TYR A 201 -11.98 20.09 7.65
C TYR A 201 -13.35 20.00 6.98
N SER A 202 -13.50 20.75 5.87
CA SER A 202 -14.68 20.60 5.02
C SER A 202 -14.74 19.19 4.44
N TRP A 203 -15.96 18.75 4.08
CA TRP A 203 -16.15 17.45 3.46
C TRP A 203 -15.31 17.26 2.19
N MET A 204 -15.25 18.28 1.34
CA MET A 204 -14.46 18.21 0.11
C MET A 204 -12.98 18.00 0.39
N LYS A 205 -12.45 18.60 1.46
CA LYS A 205 -11.07 18.43 1.85
C LYS A 205 -10.81 17.05 2.47
N LEU A 206 -11.70 16.54 3.31
CA LEU A 206 -11.60 15.18 3.85
C LEU A 206 -11.64 14.12 2.75
N ARG A 207 -12.52 14.31 1.76
CA ARG A 207 -12.70 13.37 0.65
C ARG A 207 -11.53 13.36 -0.33
N ASN A 208 -11.04 14.54 -0.71
CA ASN A 208 -10.12 14.69 -1.85
C ASN A 208 -8.68 14.95 -1.40
N GLY A 209 -8.42 15.07 -0.09
CA GLY A 209 -7.11 15.48 0.42
C GLY A 209 -6.86 16.97 0.27
N SER A 210 -5.62 17.38 0.46
CA SER A 210 -5.15 18.76 0.32
C SER A 210 -3.66 18.76 -0.03
N LEU A 211 -3.22 19.62 -0.93
CA LEU A 211 -1.80 19.82 -1.23
C LEU A 211 -1.09 20.70 -0.16
N LYS A 212 -1.86 21.37 0.68
CA LYS A 212 -1.35 22.32 1.69
C LYS A 212 -1.34 21.76 3.10
N ASP A 213 -2.41 21.04 3.46
CA ASP A 213 -2.62 20.55 4.82
C ASP A 213 -2.63 19.01 4.82
N TYR A 214 -2.09 18.40 5.85
CA TYR A 214 -2.24 16.98 6.05
C TYR A 214 -3.71 16.63 6.26
N VAL A 215 -4.20 15.68 5.48
CA VAL A 215 -5.54 15.09 5.61
C VAL A 215 -5.38 13.57 5.60
N PRO A 216 -6.01 12.84 6.54
CA PRO A 216 -6.06 11.39 6.45
C PRO A 216 -6.58 10.94 5.09
N ASN A 217 -6.06 9.85 4.56
CA ASN A 217 -6.42 9.41 3.21
C ASN A 217 -7.85 8.85 3.13
N HIS A 218 -8.31 8.61 1.92
CA HIS A 218 -9.67 8.13 1.66
C HIS A 218 -9.93 6.68 2.12
N TYR A 219 -8.90 5.85 2.34
CA TYR A 219 -9.02 4.52 2.94
C TYR A 219 -9.51 4.61 4.39
N GLN A 220 -8.89 5.48 5.19
CA GLN A 220 -9.27 5.70 6.59
C GLN A 220 -10.66 6.32 6.70
N LEU A 221 -10.94 7.38 5.93
CA LEU A 221 -12.25 8.00 5.86
C LEU A 221 -13.32 7.00 5.43
N GLY A 222 -13.01 6.24 4.39
CA GLY A 222 -13.92 5.24 3.81
C GLY A 222 -14.24 4.14 4.80
N TYR A 223 -13.25 3.60 5.49
CA TYR A 223 -13.49 2.58 6.52
C TYR A 223 -14.41 3.08 7.63
N LEU A 224 -14.15 4.28 8.16
CA LEU A 224 -15.00 4.85 9.22
C LEU A 224 -16.47 4.95 8.77
N LEU A 225 -16.72 5.43 7.55
CA LEU A 225 -18.07 5.57 7.01
C LEU A 225 -18.71 4.23 6.63
N ALA A 226 -17.96 3.34 5.97
CA ALA A 226 -18.44 2.03 5.55
C ALA A 226 -18.77 1.15 6.76
N ASN A 227 -17.84 1.04 7.72
CA ASN A 227 -18.04 0.24 8.93
C ASN A 227 -19.20 0.79 9.79
N TYR A 228 -19.33 2.12 9.92
CA TYR A 228 -20.48 2.72 10.61
C TYR A 228 -21.80 2.31 9.93
N GLY A 229 -21.86 2.31 8.60
CA GLY A 229 -23.05 1.87 7.87
C GLY A 229 -23.41 0.41 8.14
N TYR A 230 -22.44 -0.51 8.13
CA TYR A 230 -22.65 -1.92 8.48
C TYR A 230 -23.13 -2.10 9.92
N MET A 231 -22.52 -1.38 10.86
CA MET A 231 -22.89 -1.48 12.29
C MET A 231 -24.29 -0.94 12.57
N GLN A 232 -24.67 0.18 11.99
CA GLN A 232 -25.94 0.86 12.31
C GLN A 232 -27.14 0.30 11.54
N TYR A 233 -26.93 -0.18 10.30
CA TYR A 233 -28.01 -0.55 9.38
C TYR A 233 -27.94 -2.01 8.91
N GLY A 234 -26.94 -2.77 9.38
CA GLY A 234 -26.75 -4.19 9.08
C GLY A 234 -26.06 -4.47 7.74
N GLN A 235 -25.72 -5.75 7.53
CA GLN A 235 -24.87 -6.21 6.42
C GLN A 235 -25.44 -5.91 5.02
N GLY A 236 -26.73 -5.87 4.84
CA GLY A 236 -27.36 -5.57 3.56
C GLY A 236 -27.44 -4.09 3.18
N PHE A 237 -27.04 -3.18 4.06
CA PHE A 237 -27.20 -1.73 3.86
C PHE A 237 -26.50 -1.24 2.60
N TRP A 238 -25.22 -1.51 2.49
CA TRP A 238 -24.42 -1.03 1.36
C TRP A 238 -24.77 -1.70 0.04
N GLY A 239 -25.24 -2.96 0.08
CA GLY A 239 -25.78 -3.62 -1.11
C GLY A 239 -26.97 -2.87 -1.69
N LYS A 240 -27.89 -2.39 -0.84
CA LYS A 240 -29.04 -1.57 -1.26
C LYS A 240 -28.63 -0.19 -1.78
N VAL A 241 -27.70 0.48 -1.07
CA VAL A 241 -27.20 1.80 -1.46
C VAL A 241 -26.49 1.75 -2.81
N THR A 242 -25.61 0.78 -3.01
CA THR A 242 -24.81 0.65 -4.24
C THR A 242 -25.65 0.16 -5.43
N ASP A 243 -26.64 -0.71 -5.19
CA ASP A 243 -27.61 -1.10 -6.23
C ASP A 243 -28.40 0.11 -6.75
N ASP A 244 -28.92 0.92 -5.84
CA ASP A 244 -29.65 2.14 -6.15
C ASP A 244 -28.77 3.16 -6.91
N ALA A 245 -27.57 3.41 -6.39
CA ALA A 245 -26.62 4.37 -6.97
C ALA A 245 -26.18 3.94 -8.38
N SER A 246 -25.76 2.68 -8.56
CA SER A 246 -25.30 2.16 -9.85
C SER A 246 -26.38 2.13 -10.93
N ARG A 247 -27.65 2.04 -10.53
CA ARG A 247 -28.80 2.19 -11.42
C ARG A 247 -29.07 3.63 -11.80
N PHE A 248 -28.46 4.60 -11.09
CA PHE A 248 -28.77 6.04 -11.23
C PHE A 248 -30.27 6.33 -11.04
N ARG A 249 -30.91 5.76 -10.01
CA ARG A 249 -32.30 6.15 -9.66
C ARG A 249 -32.43 7.65 -9.38
N SER A 250 -31.31 8.29 -9.02
CA SER A 250 -31.17 9.74 -9.07
C SER A 250 -30.01 10.08 -10.00
N LEU A 251 -30.25 10.87 -11.02
CA LEU A 251 -29.25 11.27 -12.01
C LEU A 251 -28.13 12.10 -11.37
N PHE A 252 -28.50 13.01 -10.44
CA PHE A 252 -27.54 13.84 -9.72
C PHE A 252 -27.38 13.33 -8.28
N TYR A 253 -26.12 13.21 -7.84
CA TYR A 253 -25.74 12.72 -6.52
C TYR A 253 -26.30 11.31 -6.21
N PRO A 254 -26.13 10.33 -7.11
CA PRO A 254 -26.80 9.03 -6.98
C PRO A 254 -26.49 8.36 -5.64
N PHE A 255 -25.23 8.34 -5.18
CA PHE A 255 -24.85 7.72 -3.92
C PHE A 255 -25.47 8.39 -2.69
N GLN A 256 -25.40 9.72 -2.62
CA GLN A 256 -25.95 10.47 -1.49
C GLN A 256 -27.47 10.33 -1.38
N LYS A 257 -28.15 10.31 -2.52
CA LYS A 257 -29.60 10.09 -2.56
C LYS A 257 -29.96 8.65 -2.19
N ALA A 258 -29.15 7.67 -2.59
CA ALA A 258 -29.32 6.27 -2.21
C ALA A 258 -29.14 6.08 -0.71
N VAL A 259 -28.11 6.70 -0.09
CA VAL A 259 -27.95 6.70 1.38
C VAL A 259 -29.19 7.26 2.05
N LYS A 260 -29.72 8.41 1.58
CA LYS A 260 -30.94 9.00 2.16
C LYS A 260 -32.14 8.05 2.06
N ARG A 261 -32.38 7.42 0.92
CA ARG A 261 -33.51 6.48 0.74
C ARG A 261 -33.38 5.25 1.63
N THR A 262 -32.17 4.77 1.86
CA THR A 262 -31.92 3.53 2.60
C THR A 262 -31.83 3.75 4.10
N SER A 263 -31.22 4.85 4.56
CA SER A 263 -31.02 5.14 5.99
C SER A 263 -32.08 6.06 6.60
N GLY A 264 -32.88 6.76 5.76
CA GLY A 264 -33.77 7.84 6.20
C GLY A 264 -33.06 9.17 6.46
N LYS A 265 -31.72 9.22 6.48
CA LYS A 265 -30.91 10.38 6.78
C LYS A 265 -30.23 10.94 5.54
N ASP A 266 -30.16 12.27 5.43
CA ASP A 266 -29.32 12.84 4.38
C ASP A 266 -27.84 12.51 4.61
N PHE A 267 -27.05 12.55 3.52
CA PHE A 267 -25.65 12.14 3.57
C PHE A 267 -24.78 13.02 4.49
N LYS A 268 -25.13 14.29 4.68
CA LYS A 268 -24.41 15.17 5.62
C LYS A 268 -24.61 14.70 7.06
N THR A 269 -25.85 14.39 7.42
CA THR A 269 -26.17 13.84 8.74
C THR A 269 -25.49 12.48 8.96
N PHE A 270 -25.64 11.55 8.01
CA PHE A 270 -25.03 10.22 8.07
C PHE A 270 -23.50 10.29 8.35
N ARG A 271 -22.76 11.06 7.54
CA ARG A 271 -21.30 11.17 7.71
C ARG A 271 -20.88 11.88 8.99
N THR A 272 -21.67 12.85 9.44
CA THR A 272 -21.40 13.57 10.70
C THR A 272 -21.54 12.62 11.88
N GLU A 273 -22.62 11.86 11.94
CA GLU A 273 -22.84 10.86 12.97
C GLU A 273 -21.76 9.79 12.97
N ALA A 274 -21.38 9.28 11.77
CA ALA A 274 -20.31 8.29 11.63
C ALA A 274 -18.98 8.80 12.21
N LEU A 275 -18.55 10.01 11.85
CA LEU A 275 -17.30 10.56 12.36
C LEU A 275 -17.38 10.88 13.87
N GLN A 276 -18.53 11.37 14.37
CA GLN A 276 -18.75 11.61 15.80
C GLN A 276 -18.71 10.32 16.61
N TYR A 277 -19.26 9.22 16.10
CA TYR A 277 -19.21 7.92 16.75
C TYR A 277 -17.76 7.51 17.09
N TYR A 278 -16.86 7.59 16.12
CA TYR A 278 -15.45 7.24 16.34
C TYR A 278 -14.67 8.29 17.14
N GLN A 279 -15.04 9.55 17.00
CA GLN A 279 -14.44 10.63 17.80
C GLN A 279 -14.74 10.45 19.28
N GLN A 280 -15.97 10.07 19.64
CA GLN A 280 -16.39 9.83 21.03
C GLN A 280 -15.67 8.63 21.66
N ALA A 281 -15.33 7.61 20.84
CA ALA A 281 -14.58 6.44 21.25
C ALA A 281 -13.06 6.71 21.36
N SER A 282 -12.58 7.88 20.92
CA SER A 282 -11.17 8.25 21.01
C SER A 282 -10.87 8.98 22.33
N ASP A 283 -9.59 8.91 22.78
CA ASP A 283 -9.15 9.57 24.02
C ASP A 283 -9.49 11.07 24.04
N LYS A 284 -10.13 11.50 25.13
CA LYS A 284 -10.59 12.89 25.34
C LYS A 284 -9.46 13.86 25.75
N ALA A 285 -8.20 13.43 25.82
CA ALA A 285 -7.11 14.31 26.22
C ALA A 285 -6.95 15.45 25.19
N VAL A 286 -7.44 16.62 25.57
CA VAL A 286 -7.35 17.86 24.78
C VAL A 286 -5.96 18.44 24.99
N ARG A 287 -5.22 18.66 23.90
CA ARG A 287 -4.01 19.49 23.92
C ARG A 287 -4.44 20.95 23.72
N GLU A 288 -3.80 21.87 24.45
CA GLU A 288 -3.98 23.30 24.18
C GLU A 288 -3.70 23.61 22.69
N LYS A 289 -4.52 24.49 22.09
CA LYS A 289 -4.33 24.89 20.70
C LYS A 289 -2.96 25.55 20.54
N GLY A 290 -2.01 24.79 20.03
CA GLY A 290 -0.71 25.30 19.61
C GLY A 290 -0.79 26.12 18.32
N LYS A 291 0.31 26.82 17.98
CA LYS A 291 0.46 27.47 16.67
C LYS A 291 0.25 26.44 15.56
N ARG A 292 -0.36 26.86 14.46
CA ARG A 292 -0.61 26.02 13.28
C ARG A 292 0.72 25.68 12.62
N GLU A 293 1.26 24.50 12.95
CA GLU A 293 2.50 23.98 12.38
C GLU A 293 2.21 23.00 11.25
N SER A 294 3.15 22.87 10.31
CA SER A 294 3.07 21.81 9.28
C SER A 294 3.33 20.46 9.94
N VAL A 295 2.62 19.41 9.47
CA VAL A 295 2.84 18.05 9.96
C VAL A 295 4.23 17.60 9.59
N GLN A 296 4.97 17.12 10.59
CA GLN A 296 6.32 16.59 10.45
C GLN A 296 6.41 15.26 11.20
N ASN A 297 7.16 14.31 10.65
CA ASN A 297 7.47 13.06 11.31
C ASN A 297 8.98 12.95 11.48
N PHE A 298 9.39 12.40 12.61
CA PHE A 298 10.77 12.09 12.99
C PHE A 298 10.87 10.57 13.13
N LEU A 299 11.47 9.93 12.13
CA LEU A 299 11.42 8.48 11.97
C LEU A 299 12.78 7.87 12.29
N PHE A 300 12.76 6.69 12.91
CA PHE A 300 13.93 5.87 13.21
C PHE A 300 15.07 6.62 13.93
N PRO A 301 14.79 7.25 15.09
CA PRO A 301 15.81 7.98 15.82
C PRO A 301 16.94 7.04 16.26
N GLN A 302 18.17 7.49 16.03
CA GLN A 302 19.42 6.80 16.43
C GLN A 302 20.20 7.74 17.32
N VAL A 303 20.54 7.31 18.54
CA VAL A 303 21.45 8.04 19.42
C VAL A 303 22.85 7.92 18.85
N ILE A 304 23.51 9.05 18.58
CA ILE A 304 24.85 9.13 17.97
C ILE A 304 25.88 9.78 18.88
N GLY A 305 25.47 10.29 20.03
CA GLY A 305 26.26 10.91 21.07
C GLY A 305 25.40 11.24 22.28
N GLU A 306 25.99 11.76 23.37
CA GLU A 306 25.25 12.08 24.62
C GLU A 306 24.06 13.00 24.37
N ASP A 307 24.22 14.02 23.51
CA ASP A 307 23.18 15.02 23.21
C ASP A 307 22.82 15.07 21.71
N SER A 308 23.10 14.00 20.97
CA SER A 308 22.95 14.00 19.52
C SER A 308 22.11 12.83 19.05
N VAL A 309 21.06 13.14 18.27
CA VAL A 309 20.15 12.15 17.67
C VAL A 309 20.09 12.35 16.18
N LEU A 310 20.31 11.26 15.44
CA LEU A 310 20.13 11.18 14.00
C LEU A 310 18.75 10.58 13.70
N TYR A 311 18.05 11.09 12.68
CA TYR A 311 16.73 10.61 12.26
C TYR A 311 16.42 10.95 10.81
N VAL A 312 15.42 10.29 10.25
CA VAL A 312 14.78 10.70 9.00
C VAL A 312 13.65 11.67 9.33
N LYS A 313 13.71 12.86 8.76
CA LYS A 313 12.62 13.84 8.86
C LYS A 313 11.81 13.85 7.57
N THR A 314 10.51 13.65 7.70
CA THR A 314 9.54 13.84 6.63
C THR A 314 8.60 14.97 6.99
N ALA A 315 8.17 15.72 5.99
CA ALA A 315 7.16 16.76 6.15
C ALA A 315 6.25 16.74 4.94
N TYR A 316 4.99 17.14 5.13
CA TYR A 316 3.98 17.09 4.07
C TYR A 316 4.37 17.86 2.79
N ASN A 317 5.16 18.92 2.94
CA ASN A 317 5.59 19.81 1.85
C ASN A 317 7.10 19.74 1.54
N ARG A 318 7.80 18.72 2.04
CA ARG A 318 9.26 18.55 1.84
C ARG A 318 9.60 17.09 1.60
N LEU A 319 10.58 16.86 0.76
CA LEU A 319 11.12 15.53 0.53
C LEU A 319 11.84 15.01 1.79
N PRO A 320 11.78 13.68 2.08
CA PRO A 320 12.48 13.08 3.20
C PRO A 320 13.98 13.36 3.18
N ALA A 321 14.57 13.59 4.35
CA ALA A 321 16.01 13.84 4.48
C ALA A 321 16.55 13.34 5.83
N PHE A 322 17.85 13.10 5.89
CA PHE A 322 18.56 12.77 7.12
C PHE A 322 18.94 14.04 7.87
N TYR A 323 18.71 14.02 9.18
CA TYR A 323 18.99 15.13 10.08
C TYR A 323 19.71 14.64 11.33
N ILE A 324 20.55 15.52 11.88
CA ILE A 324 21.07 15.41 13.25
C ILE A 324 20.48 16.57 14.05
N ARG A 325 20.07 16.28 15.27
CA ARG A 325 19.75 17.29 16.29
C ARG A 325 20.73 17.14 17.43
N ASP A 326 21.39 18.22 17.78
CA ASP A 326 22.34 18.36 18.88
C ASP A 326 22.07 19.63 19.71
N ARG A 327 22.99 20.01 20.59
CA ARG A 327 22.88 21.23 21.41
C ARG A 327 22.82 22.52 20.58
N ASN A 328 23.39 22.52 19.37
CA ASN A 328 23.41 23.66 18.46
C ASN A 328 22.17 23.75 17.56
N GLY A 329 21.28 22.75 17.63
CA GLY A 329 20.03 22.73 16.89
C GLY A 329 19.87 21.56 15.91
N GLU A 330 19.08 21.77 14.87
CA GLU A 330 18.77 20.75 13.86
C GLU A 330 19.55 21.01 12.57
N HIS A 331 20.33 20.04 12.14
CA HIS A 331 21.20 20.14 10.95
C HIS A 331 20.83 19.09 9.91
N LYS A 332 20.53 19.54 8.69
CA LYS A 332 20.31 18.63 7.55
C LYS A 332 21.64 18.04 7.08
N ILE A 333 21.72 16.71 7.02
CA ILE A 333 22.88 16.00 6.48
C ILE A 333 22.76 15.95 4.96
N ARG A 334 21.70 15.25 4.46
CA ARG A 334 21.51 15.01 3.05
C ARG A 334 20.01 14.71 2.75
N GLN A 335 19.57 15.03 1.54
CA GLN A 335 18.32 14.55 0.97
C GLN A 335 18.40 13.03 0.81
N ARG A 336 17.37 12.30 1.26
CA ARG A 336 17.26 10.85 1.05
C ARG A 336 16.83 10.57 -0.39
N ASN A 337 17.36 9.50 -1.00
CA ASN A 337 16.87 8.98 -2.27
C ASN A 337 15.45 8.43 -2.14
N ILE A 338 14.77 8.20 -3.27
CA ILE A 338 13.47 7.53 -3.28
C ILE A 338 13.65 6.11 -2.76
N THR A 339 12.77 5.67 -1.87
CA THR A 339 12.80 4.35 -1.25
C THR A 339 11.39 3.81 -1.09
N THR A 340 11.26 2.49 -1.05
CA THR A 340 10.01 1.78 -0.75
C THR A 340 9.80 1.55 0.74
N GLU A 341 10.80 1.89 1.57
CA GLU A 341 10.75 1.81 3.04
C GLU A 341 11.43 3.01 3.70
N ASP A 342 11.16 3.24 4.98
CA ASP A 342 11.74 4.36 5.72
C ASP A 342 12.88 3.96 6.66
N TRP A 343 13.20 2.67 6.76
CA TRP A 343 14.17 2.13 7.70
C TRP A 343 15.59 2.65 7.48
N ILE A 344 16.31 2.89 8.58
CA ILE A 344 17.72 3.24 8.58
C ILE A 344 18.48 2.51 9.70
N SER A 345 19.75 2.25 9.49
CA SER A 345 20.71 1.85 10.52
C SER A 345 21.88 2.82 10.53
N TYR A 346 22.38 3.13 11.72
CA TYR A 346 23.57 3.96 11.91
C TYR A 346 24.61 3.25 12.76
N ARG A 347 25.85 3.25 12.30
CA ARG A 347 27.02 2.80 13.09
C ARG A 347 28.26 3.60 12.69
N SER A 348 29.01 4.07 13.69
CA SER A 348 30.37 4.67 13.51
C SER A 348 30.41 5.68 12.34
N GLY A 349 29.50 6.64 12.29
CA GLY A 349 29.48 7.67 11.26
C GLY A 349 28.86 7.24 9.93
N THR A 350 28.37 6.02 9.78
CA THR A 350 27.78 5.51 8.52
C THR A 350 26.30 5.23 8.71
N ILE A 351 25.47 5.74 7.79
CA ILE A 351 24.06 5.38 7.64
C ILE A 351 23.94 4.33 6.56
N ALA A 352 23.28 3.19 6.85
CA ALA A 352 22.79 2.24 5.85
C ALA A 352 21.28 2.40 5.68
N TYR A 353 20.83 2.44 4.43
CA TYR A 353 19.41 2.49 4.07
C TYR A 353 19.23 1.91 2.67
N THR A 354 17.99 1.64 2.27
CA THR A 354 17.70 1.17 0.91
C THR A 354 17.19 2.30 0.03
N ALA A 355 17.44 2.20 -1.28
CA ALA A 355 16.89 3.09 -2.27
C ALA A 355 16.41 2.35 -3.51
N TYR A 356 15.33 2.84 -4.07
CA TYR A 356 14.68 2.32 -5.27
C TYR A 356 15.57 2.49 -6.51
N ALA A 357 15.61 1.47 -7.33
CA ALA A 357 16.28 1.50 -8.63
C ALA A 357 15.46 0.77 -9.69
N VAL A 358 15.29 1.41 -10.84
CA VAL A 358 14.55 0.85 -11.98
C VAL A 358 15.40 -0.13 -12.77
N ASN A 359 14.75 -1.11 -13.39
CA ASN A 359 15.36 -1.86 -14.46
C ASN A 359 15.26 -1.03 -15.76
N PRO A 360 16.37 -0.79 -16.48
CA PRO A 360 16.35 0.07 -17.67
C PRO A 360 15.59 -0.56 -18.85
N ARG A 361 15.27 -1.84 -18.80
CA ARG A 361 14.66 -2.58 -19.91
C ARG A 361 13.27 -3.13 -19.60
N TRP A 362 13.02 -3.58 -18.38
CA TRP A 362 11.79 -4.28 -18.00
C TRP A 362 10.99 -3.45 -16.99
N GLY A 363 9.83 -2.97 -17.42
CA GLY A 363 9.02 -2.03 -16.64
C GLY A 363 8.38 -2.64 -15.38
N LEU A 364 8.23 -3.99 -15.33
CA LEU A 364 7.73 -4.71 -14.15
C LEU A 364 8.85 -5.48 -13.44
N THR A 365 10.04 -4.90 -13.46
CA THR A 365 11.22 -5.35 -12.70
C THR A 365 11.90 -4.12 -12.12
N ASP A 366 12.03 -4.09 -10.81
CA ASP A 366 12.74 -3.03 -10.11
C ASP A 366 13.54 -3.59 -8.94
N TYR A 367 14.30 -2.74 -8.30
CA TYR A 367 15.27 -3.12 -7.28
C TYR A 367 15.17 -2.20 -6.08
N SER A 368 15.50 -2.73 -4.92
CA SER A 368 15.77 -1.99 -3.70
C SER A 368 17.21 -2.26 -3.28
N GLU A 369 18.05 -1.24 -3.35
CA GLU A 369 19.49 -1.38 -3.21
C GLU A 369 20.00 -0.74 -1.93
N ILE A 370 20.97 -1.36 -1.28
CA ILE A 370 21.59 -0.80 -0.09
C ILE A 370 22.53 0.33 -0.47
N PHE A 371 22.39 1.47 0.20
CA PHE A 371 23.28 2.62 0.13
C PHE A 371 23.93 2.85 1.48
N LEU A 372 25.20 3.27 1.44
CA LEU A 372 25.95 3.71 2.61
C LEU A 372 26.27 5.20 2.46
N LEU A 373 25.85 5.99 3.44
CA LEU A 373 26.11 7.42 3.54
C LEU A 373 27.07 7.68 4.70
N ASP A 374 28.22 8.24 4.41
CA ASP A 374 29.14 8.77 5.41
C ASP A 374 28.64 10.14 5.89
N VAL A 375 28.36 10.24 7.18
CA VAL A 375 27.73 11.42 7.80
C VAL A 375 28.65 12.64 7.78
N ALA A 376 29.94 12.45 8.00
CA ALA A 376 30.91 13.54 8.09
C ALA A 376 31.18 14.17 6.72
N SER A 377 31.50 13.36 5.74
CA SER A 377 31.79 13.81 4.37
C SER A 377 30.53 14.05 3.54
N LYS A 378 29.36 13.57 3.97
CA LYS A 378 28.09 13.56 3.25
C LYS A 378 28.17 12.81 1.91
N LYS A 379 29.19 11.99 1.71
CA LYS A 379 29.36 11.16 0.53
C LYS A 379 28.56 9.87 0.66
N GLU A 380 27.93 9.52 -0.43
CA GLU A 380 27.07 8.33 -0.52
C GLU A 380 27.60 7.39 -1.60
N ARG A 381 27.50 6.08 -1.34
CA ARG A 381 27.80 5.05 -2.33
C ARG A 381 26.75 3.96 -2.33
N ARG A 382 26.41 3.47 -3.49
CA ARG A 382 25.59 2.27 -3.67
C ARG A 382 26.45 1.04 -3.34
N LEU A 383 25.94 0.18 -2.46
CA LEU A 383 26.65 -1.02 -2.02
C LEU A 383 26.28 -2.25 -2.87
N THR A 384 24.99 -2.40 -3.23
CA THR A 384 24.47 -3.56 -3.96
C THR A 384 23.96 -3.19 -5.34
N LYS A 385 23.78 -4.18 -6.23
CA LYS A 385 23.24 -3.99 -7.58
C LYS A 385 22.39 -5.19 -8.02
N GLY A 386 21.15 -4.91 -8.44
CA GLY A 386 20.22 -5.91 -8.95
C GLY A 386 19.54 -6.73 -7.84
N GLY A 387 19.47 -6.19 -6.60
CA GLY A 387 18.88 -6.85 -5.45
C GLY A 387 17.53 -6.25 -5.03
N LYS A 388 16.84 -6.97 -4.16
CA LYS A 388 15.61 -6.51 -3.48
C LYS A 388 15.87 -6.57 -1.99
N TYR A 389 16.64 -5.60 -1.48
CA TYR A 389 17.05 -5.52 -0.09
C TYR A 389 16.16 -4.59 0.71
N PHE A 390 15.91 -4.96 1.98
CA PHE A 390 15.06 -4.22 2.90
C PHE A 390 15.65 -4.24 4.30
N THR A 391 15.38 -3.23 5.09
CA THR A 391 15.70 -3.11 6.51
C THR A 391 17.15 -3.44 6.86
N PRO A 392 18.15 -2.81 6.20
CA PRO A 392 19.55 -3.10 6.46
C PRO A 392 19.96 -2.71 7.87
N ASP A 393 20.85 -3.49 8.50
CA ASP A 393 21.51 -3.16 9.76
C ASP A 393 23.01 -3.39 9.69
N ILE A 394 23.79 -2.45 10.24
CA ILE A 394 25.26 -2.51 10.28
C ILE A 394 25.70 -3.19 11.59
N SER A 395 26.64 -4.13 11.50
CA SER A 395 27.23 -4.78 12.67
C SER A 395 27.95 -3.78 13.60
N PRO A 396 28.09 -4.07 14.91
CA PRO A 396 28.80 -3.20 15.85
C PRO A 396 30.22 -2.85 15.42
N ASP A 397 30.97 -3.82 14.85
CA ASP A 397 32.33 -3.62 14.31
C ASP A 397 32.33 -2.84 12.96
N GLY A 398 31.17 -2.58 12.40
CA GLY A 398 30.98 -1.87 11.13
C GLY A 398 31.36 -2.66 9.87
N ASN A 399 31.74 -3.94 9.97
CA ASN A 399 32.32 -4.72 8.87
C ASN A 399 31.29 -5.51 8.06
N ARG A 400 30.08 -5.72 8.61
CA ARG A 400 29.02 -6.51 8.00
C ARG A 400 27.71 -5.75 7.98
N ILE A 401 26.86 -6.10 7.01
CA ILE A 401 25.49 -5.58 6.89
C ILE A 401 24.55 -6.79 6.77
N ALA A 402 23.57 -6.86 7.65
CA ALA A 402 22.45 -7.81 7.54
C ALA A 402 21.27 -7.10 6.89
N ALA A 403 20.60 -7.74 5.95
CA ALA A 403 19.39 -7.21 5.31
C ALA A 403 18.45 -8.33 4.90
N VAL A 404 17.15 -8.08 4.96
CA VAL A 404 16.15 -8.96 4.31
C VAL A 404 16.29 -8.80 2.82
N SER A 405 16.20 -9.89 2.07
CA SER A 405 16.19 -9.87 0.60
C SER A 405 15.12 -10.81 0.07
N TYR A 406 14.41 -10.37 -0.95
CA TYR A 406 13.45 -11.23 -1.65
C TYR A 406 14.08 -11.85 -2.88
N THR A 407 13.82 -13.15 -3.04
CA THR A 407 14.22 -13.94 -4.21
C THR A 407 13.28 -13.71 -5.40
N ASP A 408 13.59 -14.29 -6.56
CA ASP A 408 12.69 -14.27 -7.71
C ASP A 408 11.41 -15.11 -7.50
N SER A 409 11.38 -15.98 -6.49
CA SER A 409 10.18 -16.71 -6.04
C SER A 409 9.38 -15.94 -4.99
N ALA A 410 9.73 -14.69 -4.74
CA ALA A 410 9.12 -13.83 -3.71
C ALA A 410 9.24 -14.38 -2.27
N ASP A 411 10.22 -15.27 -2.03
CA ASP A 411 10.54 -15.77 -0.70
C ASP A 411 11.55 -14.82 -0.02
N ALA A 412 11.37 -14.59 1.27
CA ALA A 412 12.30 -13.77 2.05
C ALA A 412 13.47 -14.60 2.57
N GLU A 413 14.69 -14.10 2.41
CA GLU A 413 15.89 -14.60 3.06
C GLU A 413 16.65 -13.46 3.74
N LEU A 414 17.38 -13.78 4.78
CA LEU A 414 18.33 -12.87 5.40
C LEU A 414 19.68 -13.02 4.72
N ARG A 415 20.24 -11.92 4.24
CA ARG A 415 21.58 -11.86 3.64
C ARG A 415 22.54 -11.11 4.55
N LEU A 416 23.67 -11.73 4.81
CA LEU A 416 24.81 -11.10 5.43
C LEU A 416 25.77 -10.68 4.33
N LEU A 417 26.12 -9.39 4.28
CA LEU A 417 27.05 -8.82 3.31
C LEU A 417 28.28 -8.26 3.99
N ASN A 418 29.41 -8.23 3.28
CA ASN A 418 30.59 -7.48 3.71
C ASN A 418 30.52 -6.01 3.25
N ARG A 419 31.53 -5.21 3.59
CA ARG A 419 31.59 -3.78 3.20
C ARG A 419 31.74 -3.51 1.70
N THR A 420 32.07 -4.52 0.90
CA THR A 420 32.12 -4.42 -0.56
C THR A 420 30.78 -4.74 -1.22
N GLY A 421 29.80 -5.24 -0.45
CA GLY A 421 28.50 -5.68 -0.93
C GLY A 421 28.44 -7.14 -1.35
N ALA A 422 29.52 -7.90 -1.17
CA ALA A 422 29.50 -9.34 -1.42
C ALA A 422 28.69 -10.08 -0.34
N VAL A 423 27.81 -10.98 -0.76
CA VAL A 423 27.02 -11.83 0.14
C VAL A 423 27.93 -12.91 0.70
N ILE A 424 28.12 -12.93 2.02
CA ILE A 424 28.95 -13.90 2.73
C ILE A 424 28.15 -15.03 3.38
N LYS A 425 26.86 -14.79 3.68
CA LYS A 425 25.95 -15.83 4.21
C LYS A 425 24.52 -15.54 3.79
N ARG A 426 23.74 -16.62 3.58
CA ARG A 426 22.29 -16.58 3.36
C ARG A 426 21.62 -17.44 4.42
N ILE A 427 20.52 -16.96 4.97
CA ILE A 427 19.76 -17.66 5.99
C ILE A 427 18.29 -17.58 5.57
N SER A 428 17.66 -18.74 5.36
CA SER A 428 16.22 -18.83 5.09
C SER A 428 15.45 -19.06 6.40
N PRO A 429 14.19 -18.65 6.50
CA PRO A 429 13.31 -19.07 7.58
C PRO A 429 13.22 -20.60 7.64
N GLN A 430 12.98 -21.14 8.84
CA GLN A 430 12.88 -22.60 9.04
C GLN A 430 11.57 -23.16 8.48
N GLU A 431 10.48 -22.42 8.67
CA GLU A 431 9.15 -22.85 8.24
C GLU A 431 8.78 -22.22 6.89
N PRO A 432 8.16 -23.01 5.98
CA PRO A 432 7.70 -22.50 4.70
C PRO A 432 6.66 -21.38 4.86
N GLY A 433 6.86 -20.28 4.16
CA GLY A 433 5.96 -19.13 4.19
C GLY A 433 6.22 -18.13 5.31
N ASP A 434 7.17 -18.41 6.20
CA ASP A 434 7.66 -17.45 7.18
C ASP A 434 8.50 -16.37 6.48
N LEU A 435 8.46 -15.15 7.03
CA LEU A 435 9.20 -14.01 6.50
C LEU A 435 10.02 -13.35 7.59
N PHE A 436 11.33 -13.22 7.36
CA PHE A 436 12.19 -12.37 8.20
C PHE A 436 11.86 -10.88 7.97
N VAL A 437 11.83 -10.12 9.06
CA VAL A 437 11.65 -8.66 9.03
C VAL A 437 12.53 -8.00 10.09
N HIS A 438 13.04 -6.81 9.78
CA HIS A 438 13.79 -5.96 10.71
C HIS A 438 14.95 -6.65 11.46
N PRO A 439 15.95 -7.24 10.78
CA PRO A 439 17.14 -7.79 11.44
C PRO A 439 17.92 -6.71 12.18
N ARG A 440 18.42 -7.02 13.37
CA ARG A 440 19.26 -6.13 14.17
C ARG A 440 20.43 -6.92 14.77
N PHE A 441 21.63 -6.40 14.62
CA PHE A 441 22.79 -6.95 15.31
C PHE A 441 22.72 -6.67 16.83
N ALA A 442 22.65 -7.73 17.62
CA ALA A 442 22.85 -7.65 19.07
C ALA A 442 24.34 -7.61 19.41
N THR A 443 25.14 -8.40 18.69
CA THR A 443 26.63 -8.43 18.75
C THR A 443 27.15 -8.64 17.33
N ASP A 444 28.45 -8.65 17.13
CA ASP A 444 29.02 -8.96 15.82
C ASP A 444 28.67 -10.35 15.31
N THR A 445 28.37 -11.29 16.19
CA THR A 445 28.05 -12.69 15.84
C THR A 445 26.61 -13.09 16.09
N THR A 446 25.74 -12.16 16.49
CA THR A 446 24.38 -12.46 16.87
C THR A 446 23.41 -11.43 16.28
N LEU A 447 22.39 -11.92 15.61
CA LEU A 447 21.26 -11.12 15.12
C LEU A 447 20.01 -11.43 15.93
N VAL A 448 19.17 -10.43 16.16
CA VAL A 448 17.77 -10.58 16.54
C VAL A 448 16.94 -10.18 15.34
N VAL A 449 15.96 -11.00 14.96
CA VAL A 449 15.10 -10.78 13.80
C VAL A 449 13.65 -11.06 14.19
N ALA A 450 12.74 -10.20 13.75
CA ALA A 450 11.31 -10.51 13.84
C ALA A 450 10.94 -11.47 12.70
N VAL A 451 10.05 -12.41 12.99
CA VAL A 451 9.53 -13.38 12.03
C VAL A 451 8.02 -13.22 11.95
N ARG A 452 7.51 -13.00 10.74
CA ARG A 452 6.09 -13.13 10.43
C ARG A 452 5.81 -14.57 10.03
N HIS A 453 4.96 -15.24 10.76
CA HIS A 453 4.60 -16.62 10.47
C HIS A 453 3.45 -16.72 9.48
N ALA A 454 3.41 -17.85 8.78
CA ALA A 454 2.37 -18.15 7.80
C ALA A 454 0.95 -18.19 8.38
N ASP A 455 0.82 -18.36 9.70
CA ASP A 455 -0.44 -18.36 10.46
C ASP A 455 -0.87 -16.98 10.98
N ALA A 456 -0.21 -15.91 10.51
CA ALA A 456 -0.43 -14.52 10.95
C ALA A 456 -0.01 -14.23 12.41
N THR A 457 0.85 -15.06 13.01
CA THR A 457 1.52 -14.74 14.28
C THR A 457 2.89 -14.09 14.03
N MET A 458 3.50 -13.55 15.08
CA MET A 458 4.84 -12.99 15.04
C MET A 458 5.68 -13.47 16.22
N SER A 459 6.97 -13.66 15.98
CA SER A 459 7.95 -13.96 17.01
C SER A 459 9.24 -13.16 16.84
N LEU A 460 10.08 -13.14 17.88
CA LEU A 460 11.46 -12.69 17.80
C LEU A 460 12.36 -13.91 17.88
N GLN A 461 13.31 -14.00 16.95
CA GLN A 461 14.31 -15.06 16.91
C GLN A 461 15.71 -14.49 17.05
N GLN A 462 16.56 -15.19 17.80
CA GLN A 462 17.98 -14.92 17.90
C GLN A 462 18.73 -15.89 16.99
N LEU A 463 19.56 -15.34 16.10
CA LEU A 463 20.35 -16.09 15.13
C LEU A 463 21.85 -15.93 15.42
N THR A 464 22.56 -17.02 15.55
CA THR A 464 24.04 -17.03 15.69
C THR A 464 24.68 -17.12 14.30
N LEU A 465 25.62 -16.23 14.01
CA LEU A 465 26.29 -16.08 12.71
C LEU A 465 27.63 -16.83 12.64
N ARG A 466 27.76 -17.97 13.27
CA ARG A 466 28.99 -18.78 13.19
C ARG A 466 29.22 -19.33 11.80
#